data_8f5921179635dec0641fe76ea29f3d30
#
_entry.id   8f5921179635dec0641fe76ea29f3d30
#
_cell.length_a   1.000
_cell.length_b   1.000
_cell.length_c   1.000
_cell.angle_alpha   90.00
_cell.angle_beta   90.00
_cell.angle_gamma   90.00
#
_symmetry.space_group_name_H-M   'P 1'
#
loop_
_entity.id
_entity.type
_entity.pdbx_description
1 polymer ?
#
loop_
_entity_poly.entity_id
_entity_poly.type
_entity_poly.pdbx_seq_one_letter_code
_entity_poly.pdbx_strand_id
1 'polypeptide(L)'
;YVAVLHPYQWHALGKAIAPGATVTNSPAIQDAVTRNFYVGSVSGVDIYTSANIDPDGSDDAYCAMFSRSALALDIRRAPRLEPERDASRRGWELNLSAIYAHGIWRPAFGVLGLFDAAAPTS
;
A
#
# COMPACT_ATOMS: atom_id res chain seq x y z
N TYR A 1 -4.76 14.13 0.29
CA TYR A 1 -3.95 13.32 1.19
C TYR A 1 -4.38 11.87 1.10
N VAL A 2 -3.42 10.97 1.29
CA VAL A 2 -3.61 9.52 1.25
C VAL A 2 -2.97 8.95 2.51
N ALA A 3 -3.62 8.00 3.15
CA ALA A 3 -3.05 7.23 4.25
C ALA A 3 -2.85 5.77 3.84
N VAL A 4 -1.72 5.20 4.23
CA VAL A 4 -1.42 3.78 4.04
C VAL A 4 -1.24 3.13 5.41
N LEU A 5 -2.03 2.09 5.67
CA LEU A 5 -2.10 1.40 6.95
C LEU A 5 -1.85 -0.11 6.77
N HIS A 6 -1.39 -0.77 7.82
CA HIS A 6 -1.45 -2.22 7.89
C HIS A 6 -2.92 -2.69 8.04
N PRO A 7 -3.33 -3.83 7.47
CA PRO A 7 -4.72 -4.31 7.55
C PRO A 7 -5.28 -4.42 8.97
N TYR A 8 -4.46 -4.79 9.94
CA TYR A 8 -4.90 -4.89 11.35
C TYR A 8 -5.16 -3.52 11.97
N GLN A 9 -4.35 -2.52 11.65
CA GLN A 9 -4.60 -1.12 12.07
C GLN A 9 -5.93 -0.60 11.50
N TRP A 10 -6.22 -0.93 10.25
CA TRP A 10 -7.51 -0.58 9.66
C TRP A 10 -8.68 -1.25 10.39
N HIS A 11 -8.55 -2.53 10.74
CA HIS A 11 -9.57 -3.24 11.52
C HIS A 11 -9.81 -2.61 12.89
N ALA A 12 -8.75 -2.23 13.60
CA ALA A 12 -8.83 -1.55 14.89
C ALA A 12 -9.50 -0.17 14.74
N LEU A 13 -9.11 0.61 13.73
CA LEU A 13 -9.70 1.91 13.42
C LEU A 13 -11.18 1.77 13.08
N GLY A 14 -11.56 0.77 12.30
CA GLY A 14 -12.94 0.47 11.94
C GLY A 14 -13.82 0.18 13.16
N LYS A 15 -13.31 -0.59 14.12
CA LYS A 15 -14.00 -0.83 15.39
C LYS A 15 -14.19 0.46 16.22
N ALA A 16 -13.21 1.36 16.20
CA ALA A 16 -13.25 2.59 16.98
C ALA A 16 -14.21 3.64 16.37
N ILE A 17 -14.29 3.72 15.04
CA ILE A 17 -15.11 4.73 14.37
C ILE A 17 -16.57 4.31 14.28
N ALA A 18 -16.86 3.04 14.22
CA ALA A 18 -18.20 2.54 13.88
C ALA A 18 -18.73 1.45 14.79
N PRO A 19 -18.99 1.72 16.07
CA PRO A 19 -19.95 0.87 16.78
C PRO A 19 -21.33 1.09 16.13
N GLY A 20 -21.65 0.33 15.07
CA GLY A 20 -22.94 0.36 14.38
C GLY A 20 -23.00 1.10 13.03
N ALA A 21 -21.92 1.70 12.54
CA ALA A 21 -21.91 2.24 11.19
C ALA A 21 -21.76 1.10 10.19
N THR A 22 -22.82 0.81 9.48
CA THR A 22 -22.80 -0.05 8.31
C THR A 22 -21.87 0.61 7.29
N VAL A 23 -20.72 0.00 7.05
CA VAL A 23 -19.90 0.35 5.87
C VAL A 23 -20.83 0.14 4.68
N THR A 24 -21.19 1.21 4.02
CA THR A 24 -22.14 1.17 2.92
C THR A 24 -21.53 0.27 1.83
N ASN A 25 -22.10 -0.91 1.64
CA ASN A 25 -21.71 -1.85 0.59
C ASN A 25 -22.15 -1.30 -0.78
N SER A 26 -21.57 -0.15 -1.15
CA SER A 26 -21.74 0.36 -2.51
C SER A 26 -20.93 -0.51 -3.48
N PRO A 27 -21.51 -0.95 -4.60
CA PRO A 27 -20.77 -1.69 -5.63
C PRO A 27 -19.49 -0.98 -6.10
N ALA A 28 -19.52 0.35 -6.14
CA ALA A 28 -18.35 1.17 -6.49
C ALA A 28 -17.23 1.06 -5.47
N ILE A 29 -17.55 0.96 -4.18
CA ILE A 29 -16.56 0.77 -3.11
C ILE A 29 -15.97 -0.64 -3.18
N GLN A 30 -16.79 -1.65 -3.43
CA GLN A 30 -16.31 -3.03 -3.59
C GLN A 30 -15.34 -3.17 -4.76
N ASP A 31 -15.63 -2.55 -5.91
CA ASP A 31 -14.74 -2.55 -7.08
C ASP A 31 -13.42 -1.81 -6.79
N ALA A 32 -13.47 -0.69 -6.10
CA ALA A 32 -12.29 0.09 -5.70
C ALA A 32 -11.41 -0.68 -4.71
N VAL A 33 -11.99 -1.37 -3.73
CA VAL A 33 -11.27 -2.22 -2.76
C VAL A 33 -10.58 -3.37 -3.48
N THR A 34 -11.28 -4.03 -4.40
CA THR A 34 -10.75 -5.20 -5.09
C THR A 34 -9.59 -4.84 -6.02
N ARG A 35 -9.64 -3.68 -6.67
CA ARG A 35 -8.64 -3.29 -7.67
C ARG A 35 -7.45 -2.53 -7.10
N ASN A 36 -7.67 -1.70 -6.09
CA ASN A 36 -6.68 -0.70 -5.66
C ASN A 36 -6.32 -0.77 -4.17
N PHE A 37 -6.76 -1.77 -3.43
CA PHE A 37 -6.61 -1.83 -1.97
C PHE A 37 -7.17 -0.57 -1.24
N TYR A 38 -8.05 0.15 -1.90
CA TYR A 38 -8.75 1.30 -1.34
C TYR A 38 -9.84 0.81 -0.40
N VAL A 39 -9.82 1.25 0.84
CA VAL A 39 -10.72 0.75 1.88
C VAL A 39 -11.81 1.76 2.23
N GLY A 40 -11.56 3.03 1.99
CA GLY A 40 -12.52 4.08 2.28
C GLY A 40 -11.85 5.43 2.52
N SER A 41 -12.65 6.38 2.97
CA SER A 41 -12.19 7.73 3.30
C SER A 41 -12.65 8.08 4.72
N VAL A 42 -11.73 8.58 5.54
CA VAL A 42 -12.00 9.07 6.88
C VAL A 42 -11.56 10.52 6.96
N SER A 43 -12.47 11.41 7.33
CA SER A 43 -12.21 12.86 7.43
C SER A 43 -11.59 13.48 6.16
N GLY A 44 -11.98 12.96 4.99
CA GLY A 44 -11.47 13.45 3.69
C GLY A 44 -10.09 12.95 3.30
N VAL A 45 -9.56 11.95 4.02
CA VAL A 45 -8.31 11.26 3.69
C VAL A 45 -8.63 9.87 3.15
N ASP A 46 -8.18 9.58 1.94
CA ASP A 46 -8.34 8.26 1.34
C ASP A 46 -7.39 7.26 2.00
N ILE A 47 -7.94 6.12 2.42
CA ILE A 47 -7.20 5.08 3.14
C ILE A 47 -6.97 3.88 2.22
N TYR A 48 -5.72 3.45 2.19
CA TYR A 48 -5.27 2.23 1.53
C TYR A 48 -4.64 1.30 2.54
N THR A 49 -4.77 0.00 2.31
CA THR A 49 -4.10 -1.01 3.15
C THR A 49 -3.02 -1.73 2.36
N SER A 50 -1.93 -2.07 3.04
CA SER A 50 -0.84 -2.84 2.47
C SER A 50 -0.32 -3.85 3.48
N ALA A 51 -0.28 -5.12 3.06
CA ALA A 51 0.35 -6.19 3.84
C ALA A 51 1.89 -6.22 3.69
N ASN A 52 2.46 -5.33 2.86
CA ASN A 52 3.92 -5.17 2.75
C ASN A 52 4.53 -4.33 3.88
N ILE A 53 3.69 -3.85 4.80
CA ILE A 53 4.13 -3.19 6.02
C ILE A 53 4.31 -4.29 7.05
N ASP A 54 5.55 -4.56 7.47
CA ASP A 54 5.83 -5.56 8.47
C ASP A 54 5.63 -4.97 9.87
N PRO A 55 4.82 -5.61 10.74
CA PRO A 55 4.78 -5.28 12.16
C PRO A 55 6.14 -5.55 12.81
N ASP A 56 6.51 -4.77 13.80
CA ASP A 56 7.72 -4.99 14.57
C ASP A 56 7.54 -6.12 15.63
N GLY A 57 8.58 -6.35 16.43
CA GLY A 57 8.52 -7.39 17.48
C GLY A 57 7.56 -7.11 18.64
N SER A 58 6.94 -5.91 18.65
CA SER A 58 5.93 -5.50 19.62
C SER A 58 4.52 -5.46 19.04
N ASP A 59 4.35 -6.01 17.82
CA ASP A 59 3.11 -5.96 17.03
C ASP A 59 2.70 -4.52 16.65
N ASP A 60 3.65 -3.58 16.59
CA ASP A 60 3.43 -2.23 16.09
C ASP A 60 3.85 -2.12 14.61
N ALA A 61 3.09 -1.36 13.83
CA ALA A 61 3.41 -1.14 12.42
C ALA A 61 3.46 0.35 12.08
N TYR A 62 4.39 0.70 11.18
CA TYR A 62 4.46 2.04 10.65
C TYR A 62 3.31 2.30 9.69
N CYS A 63 2.63 3.40 9.87
CA CYS A 63 1.68 3.94 8.91
C CYS A 63 2.14 5.32 8.44
N ALA A 64 1.71 5.72 7.27
CA ALA A 64 2.06 7.02 6.73
C ALA A 64 0.85 7.72 6.14
N MET A 65 0.72 9.01 6.43
CA MET A 65 -0.23 9.89 5.75
C MET A 65 0.56 10.95 4.99
N PHE A 66 0.34 11.07 3.69
CA PHE A 66 1.11 11.96 2.86
C PHE A 66 0.30 12.53 1.69
N SER A 67 0.77 13.64 1.14
CA SER A 67 0.27 14.17 -0.12
C SER A 67 1.13 13.63 -1.28
N ARG A 68 0.57 13.71 -2.49
CA ARG A 68 1.30 13.35 -3.72
C ARG A 68 2.65 14.08 -3.85
N SER A 69 2.78 15.27 -3.27
CA SER A 69 4.01 16.08 -3.33
C SER A 69 5.10 15.63 -2.34
N ALA A 70 4.78 14.73 -1.42
CA ALA A 70 5.74 14.23 -0.43
C ALA A 70 6.74 13.26 -1.03
N LEU A 71 6.32 12.47 -2.00
CA LEU A 71 7.10 11.39 -2.60
C LEU A 71 7.47 11.71 -4.04
N ALA A 72 8.63 11.22 -4.45
CA ALA A 72 9.08 11.23 -5.84
C ALA A 72 9.37 9.81 -6.31
N LEU A 73 8.96 9.50 -7.53
CA LEU A 73 9.31 8.29 -8.24
C LEU A 73 9.93 8.70 -9.57
N ASP A 74 11.17 8.29 -9.81
CA ASP A 74 11.88 8.48 -11.08
C ASP A 74 11.99 7.12 -11.77
N ILE A 75 11.46 7.02 -12.98
CA ILE A 75 11.52 5.81 -13.81
C ILE A 75 12.39 6.14 -15.03
N ARG A 76 13.66 5.72 -15.00
CA ARG A 76 14.60 5.93 -16.13
C ARG A 76 14.41 4.90 -17.22
N ARG A 77 14.11 3.67 -16.84
CA ARG A 77 13.79 2.60 -17.76
C ARG A 77 12.55 1.88 -17.27
N ALA A 78 11.50 1.91 -18.07
CA ALA A 78 10.31 1.11 -17.82
C ALA A 78 10.66 -0.40 -17.85
N PRO A 79 9.91 -1.24 -17.15
CA PRO A 79 10.09 -2.69 -17.22
C PRO A 79 10.11 -3.17 -18.67
N ARG A 80 11.19 -3.84 -19.05
CA ARG A 80 11.39 -4.38 -20.39
C ARG A 80 11.71 -5.86 -20.29
N LEU A 81 10.98 -6.67 -21.04
CA LEU A 81 11.24 -8.09 -21.19
C LEU A 81 12.13 -8.32 -22.42
N GLU A 82 13.25 -8.99 -22.21
CA GLU A 82 14.20 -9.37 -23.26
C GLU A 82 14.26 -10.91 -23.31
N PRO A 83 13.55 -11.54 -24.25
CA PRO A 83 13.61 -12.98 -24.42
C PRO A 83 14.90 -13.35 -25.16
N GLU A 84 15.65 -14.29 -24.62
CA GLU A 84 16.85 -14.88 -25.23
C GLU A 84 16.65 -16.38 -25.40
N ARG A 85 17.05 -16.92 -26.55
CA ARG A 85 17.00 -18.35 -26.79
C ARG A 85 18.30 -19.00 -26.33
N ASP A 86 18.21 -19.85 -25.32
CA ASP A 86 19.32 -20.70 -24.91
C ASP A 86 19.29 -22.01 -25.71
N ALA A 87 20.22 -22.13 -26.66
CA ALA A 87 20.32 -23.30 -27.50
C ALA A 87 20.82 -24.55 -26.73
N SER A 88 21.58 -24.35 -25.64
CA SER A 88 22.14 -25.44 -24.81
C SER A 88 21.08 -26.10 -23.98
N ARG A 89 20.14 -25.34 -23.47
CA ARG A 89 19.01 -25.81 -22.66
C ARG A 89 17.76 -26.11 -23.47
N ARG A 90 17.76 -25.82 -24.77
CA ARG A 90 16.59 -25.89 -25.66
C ARG A 90 15.37 -25.14 -25.12
N GLY A 91 15.61 -23.99 -24.45
CA GLY A 91 14.60 -23.17 -23.80
C GLY A 91 14.72 -21.70 -24.16
N TRP A 92 13.88 -20.90 -23.54
CA TRP A 92 13.93 -19.45 -23.60
C TRP A 92 14.28 -18.92 -22.22
N GLU A 93 15.22 -18.00 -22.16
CA GLU A 93 15.51 -17.19 -20.99
C GLU A 93 14.76 -15.87 -21.12
N LEU A 94 14.04 -15.51 -20.03
CA LEU A 94 13.26 -14.28 -19.98
C LEU A 94 13.91 -13.32 -18.98
N ASN A 95 14.62 -12.32 -19.51
CA ASN A 95 15.28 -11.31 -18.70
C ASN A 95 14.37 -10.09 -18.55
N LEU A 96 13.96 -9.77 -17.34
CA LEU A 96 13.20 -8.56 -17.02
C LEU A 96 14.12 -7.53 -16.37
N SER A 97 14.25 -6.37 -17.01
CA SER A 97 15.05 -5.25 -16.48
C SER A 97 14.21 -3.99 -16.30
N ALA A 98 14.44 -3.28 -15.21
CA ALA A 98 13.85 -1.97 -14.94
C ALA A 98 14.85 -1.11 -14.17
N ILE A 99 14.83 0.20 -14.39
CA ILE A 99 15.63 1.16 -13.62
C ILE A 99 14.69 2.22 -13.09
N TYR A 100 14.52 2.21 -11.79
CA TYR A 100 13.71 3.20 -11.10
C TYR A 100 14.32 3.53 -9.74
N ALA A 101 13.98 4.71 -9.23
CA ALA A 101 14.32 5.14 -7.88
C ALA A 101 13.12 5.84 -7.26
N HIS A 102 13.03 5.77 -5.95
CA HIS A 102 12.02 6.48 -5.18
C HIS A 102 12.66 7.16 -3.98
N GLY A 103 12.01 8.20 -3.49
CA GLY A 103 12.50 8.92 -2.34
C GLY A 103 11.49 9.93 -1.81
N ILE A 104 11.81 10.48 -0.63
CA ILE A 104 11.05 11.56 -0.04
C ILE A 104 11.52 12.87 -0.66
N TRP A 105 10.61 13.57 -1.33
CA TRP A 105 10.89 14.86 -1.95
C TRP A 105 10.67 16.03 -0.99
N ARG A 106 9.54 16.02 -0.31
CA ARG A 106 9.15 17.09 0.64
C ARG A 106 8.61 16.46 1.92
N PRO A 107 9.45 16.27 2.95
CA PRO A 107 9.04 15.61 4.20
C PRO A 107 7.93 16.37 4.96
N ALA A 108 7.84 17.69 4.79
CA ALA A 108 6.78 18.50 5.42
C ALA A 108 5.35 18.15 4.96
N PHE A 109 5.21 17.42 3.85
CA PHE A 109 3.91 17.01 3.30
C PHE A 109 3.54 15.56 3.64
N GLY A 110 4.25 14.95 4.58
CA GLY A 110 3.97 13.61 5.07
C GLY A 110 4.16 13.52 6.58
N VAL A 111 3.40 12.63 7.20
CA VAL A 111 3.50 12.29 8.62
C VAL A 111 3.61 10.78 8.73
N LEU A 112 4.57 10.33 9.52
CA LEU A 112 4.74 8.92 9.87
C LEU A 112 4.19 8.70 11.27
N GLY A 113 3.44 7.63 11.47
CA GLY A 113 2.94 7.18 12.75
C GLY A 113 3.33 5.73 13.02
N LEU A 114 3.49 5.38 14.27
CA LEU A 114 3.66 4.00 14.73
C LEU A 114 2.47 3.67 15.61
N PHE A 115 1.70 2.65 15.23
CA PHE A 115 0.50 2.25 15.93
C PHE A 115 0.40 0.73 16.02
N ASP A 116 -0.34 0.28 17.02
CA ASP A 116 -0.64 -1.14 17.23
C ASP A 116 -1.23 -1.80 15.97
N ALA A 117 -0.65 -2.89 15.59
CA ALA A 117 -1.03 -3.76 14.48
C ALA A 117 -1.18 -5.22 14.94
N ALA A 118 -1.52 -5.43 16.21
CA ALA A 118 -1.77 -6.76 16.74
C ALA A 118 -2.89 -7.47 15.96
N ALA A 119 -2.73 -8.77 15.79
CA ALA A 119 -3.75 -9.59 15.12
C ALA A 119 -5.07 -9.51 15.90
N PRO A 120 -6.21 -9.30 15.21
CA PRO A 120 -7.49 -9.25 15.89
C PRO A 120 -7.78 -10.58 16.59
N THR A 121 -8.01 -10.51 17.90
CA THR A 121 -8.51 -11.66 18.67
C THR A 121 -10.00 -11.81 18.39
N SER A 122 -10.38 -13.01 17.95
CA SER A 122 -11.78 -13.42 17.72
C SER A 122 -12.61 -13.48 19.00
#